data_56c612d83897e01c9c2fdfeff59f128d
#
_entry.id   56c612d83897e01c9c2fdfeff59f128d
#
_cell.length_a   1.000
_cell.length_b   1.000
_cell.length_c   1.000
_cell.angle_alpha   90.00
_cell.angle_beta   90.00
_cell.angle_gamma   90.00
#
_symmetry.space_group_name_H-M   'P 1'
#
loop_
_entity.id
_entity.type
_entity.pdbx_description
1 polymer ?
#
loop_
_entity_poly.entity_id
_entity_poly.type
_entity_poly.pdbx_seq_one_letter_code
_entity_poly.pdbx_strand_id
1 'polypeptide(L)'
;AVRAGAKVTAYYADSAFQPAFEREDALRLAKDVGAELKILPLSVLEVPKVAENPENRCYYCKRAIFSALIAAAAADGYDLILDGTNASDPVSDRPGMEALRELSVRSPLRECGLTKAEIRELSRQAGLFTWDKPAYACLATRVPAGETITAEKLEKTEKAEDFLRSLGL
;
A
#
# COMPACT_ATOMS: atom_id res chain seq x y z
N ALA A 1 13.73 10.60 0.68
CA ALA A 1 14.85 9.87 0.07
C ALA A 1 15.29 10.55 -1.25
N VAL A 2 14.42 10.65 -2.29
CA VAL A 2 14.77 11.26 -3.59
C VAL A 2 15.33 12.67 -3.43
N ARG A 3 14.63 13.57 -2.71
CA ARG A 3 15.11 14.95 -2.44
C ARG A 3 16.41 15.00 -1.63
N ALA A 4 16.75 13.95 -0.92
CA ALA A 4 18.04 13.83 -0.21
C ALA A 4 19.14 13.22 -1.09
N GLY A 5 18.90 13.03 -2.37
CA GLY A 5 19.88 12.52 -3.33
C GLY A 5 20.08 10.99 -3.30
N ALA A 6 19.21 10.26 -2.60
CA ALA A 6 19.28 8.80 -2.61
C ALA A 6 18.78 8.24 -3.95
N LYS A 7 19.42 7.18 -4.43
CA LYS A 7 18.90 6.38 -5.54
C LYS A 7 17.69 5.59 -5.05
N VAL A 8 16.51 5.89 -5.59
CA VAL A 8 15.25 5.30 -5.17
C VAL A 8 14.47 4.82 -6.39
N THR A 9 13.98 3.59 -6.33
CA THR A 9 12.93 3.07 -7.22
C THR A 9 11.70 2.79 -6.39
N ALA A 10 10.56 3.34 -6.76
CA ALA A 10 9.28 3.03 -6.16
C ALA A 10 8.69 1.77 -6.82
N TYR A 11 8.07 0.92 -6.02
CA TYR A 11 7.36 -0.27 -6.51
C TYR A 11 5.89 -0.14 -6.13
N TYR A 12 5.00 -0.33 -7.09
CA TYR A 12 3.57 -0.41 -6.88
C TYR A 12 3.11 -1.85 -7.07
N ALA A 13 2.56 -2.44 -6.00
CA ALA A 13 1.95 -3.76 -6.04
C ALA A 13 0.55 -3.65 -6.68
N ASP A 14 0.45 -3.99 -7.94
CA ASP A 14 -0.81 -3.91 -8.71
C ASP A 14 -1.58 -5.22 -8.54
N SER A 15 -2.66 -5.17 -7.76
CA SER A 15 -3.50 -6.35 -7.49
C SER A 15 -4.97 -5.96 -7.44
N ALA A 16 -5.86 -6.95 -7.51
CA ALA A 16 -7.29 -6.75 -7.40
C ALA A 16 -7.77 -6.08 -6.08
N PHE A 17 -6.87 -5.88 -5.11
CA PHE A 17 -7.19 -5.23 -3.85
C PHE A 17 -7.07 -3.70 -3.90
N GLN A 18 -6.35 -3.16 -4.88
CA GLN A 18 -6.18 -1.73 -5.10
C GLN A 18 -7.15 -1.26 -6.19
N PRO A 19 -7.93 -0.21 -5.96
CA PRO A 19 -8.75 0.39 -7.00
C PRO A 19 -7.89 1.12 -8.03
N ALA A 20 -8.43 1.31 -9.23
CA ALA A 20 -7.71 1.91 -10.35
C ALA A 20 -7.15 3.30 -10.03
N PHE A 21 -7.87 4.14 -9.30
CA PHE A 21 -7.43 5.49 -8.95
C PHE A 21 -6.15 5.51 -8.07
N GLU A 22 -5.92 4.49 -7.24
CA GLU A 22 -4.70 4.41 -6.43
C GLU A 22 -3.46 4.19 -7.31
N ARG A 23 -3.62 3.45 -8.41
CA ARG A 23 -2.56 3.24 -9.40
C ARG A 23 -2.26 4.54 -10.16
N GLU A 24 -3.29 5.28 -10.53
CA GLU A 24 -3.15 6.58 -11.20
C GLU A 24 -2.46 7.60 -10.28
N ASP A 25 -2.85 7.65 -9.02
CA ASP A 25 -2.22 8.50 -8.01
C ASP A 25 -0.75 8.13 -7.77
N ALA A 26 -0.41 6.84 -7.75
CA ALA A 26 0.96 6.39 -7.62
C ALA A 26 1.83 6.82 -8.81
N LEU A 27 1.32 6.71 -10.04
CA LEU A 27 1.99 7.18 -11.26
C LEU A 27 2.20 8.69 -11.21
N ARG A 28 1.17 9.45 -10.85
CA ARG A 28 1.24 10.91 -10.72
C ARG A 28 2.26 11.31 -9.65
N LEU A 29 2.18 10.72 -8.46
CA LEU A 29 3.09 11.04 -7.36
C LEU A 29 4.55 10.73 -7.71
N ALA A 30 4.82 9.58 -8.32
CA ALA A 30 6.16 9.23 -8.75
C ALA A 30 6.74 10.27 -9.73
N LYS A 31 5.93 10.72 -10.69
CA LYS A 31 6.29 11.80 -11.62
C LYS A 31 6.56 13.12 -10.89
N ASP A 32 5.68 13.51 -9.96
CA ASP A 32 5.79 14.79 -9.23
C ASP A 32 7.06 14.85 -8.35
N VAL A 33 7.49 13.70 -7.81
CA VAL A 33 8.71 13.62 -6.98
C VAL A 33 9.97 13.25 -7.76
N GLY A 34 9.85 12.94 -9.05
CA GLY A 34 10.97 12.53 -9.90
C GLY A 34 11.53 11.15 -9.54
N ALA A 35 10.69 10.23 -9.08
CA ALA A 35 11.06 8.85 -8.79
C ALA A 35 10.72 7.92 -9.95
N GLU A 36 11.61 6.95 -10.22
CA GLU A 36 11.24 5.81 -11.05
C GLU A 36 10.15 4.99 -10.36
N LEU A 37 9.10 4.60 -11.08
CA LEU A 37 8.04 3.71 -10.57
C LEU A 37 7.97 2.44 -11.41
N LYS A 38 8.08 1.29 -10.76
CA LYS A 38 7.84 -0.02 -11.34
C LYS A 38 6.51 -0.58 -10.84
N ILE A 39 5.65 -0.97 -11.77
CA ILE A 39 4.38 -1.62 -11.45
C ILE A 39 4.61 -3.13 -11.48
N LEU A 40 4.31 -3.79 -10.35
CA LEU A 40 4.45 -5.22 -10.19
C LEU A 40 3.05 -5.86 -10.13
N PRO A 41 2.59 -6.54 -11.20
CA PRO A 41 1.32 -7.27 -11.17
C PRO A 41 1.39 -8.43 -10.18
N LEU A 42 0.38 -8.55 -9.31
CA LEU A 42 0.33 -9.58 -8.27
C LEU A 42 -1.04 -10.23 -8.19
N SER A 43 -1.08 -11.56 -8.26
CA SER A 43 -2.29 -12.36 -8.12
C SER A 43 -2.52 -12.75 -6.65
N VAL A 44 -2.82 -11.77 -5.78
CA VAL A 44 -3.01 -12.01 -4.32
C VAL A 44 -4.17 -12.97 -4.02
N LEU A 45 -5.16 -13.09 -4.91
CA LEU A 45 -6.27 -14.03 -4.76
C LEU A 45 -5.86 -15.49 -4.99
N GLU A 46 -4.71 -15.75 -5.62
CA GLU A 46 -4.14 -17.09 -5.76
C GLU A 46 -3.47 -17.59 -4.47
N VAL A 47 -3.31 -16.73 -3.47
CA VAL A 47 -2.83 -17.11 -2.15
C VAL A 47 -4.01 -17.59 -1.30
N PRO A 48 -4.14 -18.90 -1.00
CA PRO A 48 -5.35 -19.44 -0.38
C PRO A 48 -5.76 -18.72 0.91
N LYS A 49 -4.79 -18.46 1.80
CA LYS A 49 -5.03 -17.73 3.05
C LYS A 49 -5.43 -16.27 2.88
N VAL A 50 -5.23 -15.69 1.71
CA VAL A 50 -5.72 -14.34 1.38
C VAL A 50 -7.16 -14.41 0.88
N ALA A 51 -7.45 -15.34 -0.04
CA ALA A 51 -8.79 -15.53 -0.59
C ALA A 51 -9.81 -16.02 0.45
N GLU A 52 -9.40 -16.92 1.37
CA GLU A 52 -10.21 -17.41 2.49
C GLU A 52 -10.65 -16.29 3.47
N ASN A 53 -9.95 -15.16 3.48
CA ASN A 53 -10.25 -13.97 4.27
C ASN A 53 -10.40 -14.21 5.79
N PRO A 54 -9.45 -14.87 6.46
CA PRO A 54 -9.46 -14.95 7.92
C PRO A 54 -9.22 -13.58 8.57
N GLU A 55 -9.49 -13.43 9.86
CA GLU A 55 -9.28 -12.19 10.62
C GLU A 55 -7.85 -11.63 10.46
N ASN A 56 -6.87 -12.52 10.41
CA ASN A 56 -5.45 -12.16 10.19
C ASN A 56 -5.04 -12.15 8.70
N ARG A 57 -5.99 -12.05 7.75
CA ARG A 57 -5.70 -11.98 6.30
C ARG A 57 -4.59 -10.98 5.96
N CYS A 58 -4.55 -9.82 6.64
CA CYS A 58 -3.56 -8.78 6.35
C CYS A 58 -2.12 -9.26 6.54
N TYR A 59 -1.87 -10.23 7.43
CA TYR A 59 -0.56 -10.86 7.58
C TYR A 59 -0.17 -11.61 6.30
N TYR A 60 -1.02 -12.52 5.82
CA TYR A 60 -0.76 -13.32 4.62
C TYR A 60 -0.64 -12.46 3.38
N CYS A 61 -1.51 -11.46 3.24
CA CYS A 61 -1.51 -10.52 2.13
C CYS A 61 -0.21 -9.70 2.08
N LYS A 62 0.19 -9.08 3.19
CA LYS A 62 1.44 -8.31 3.26
C LYS A 62 2.65 -9.21 3.03
N ARG A 63 2.67 -10.39 3.61
CA ARG A 63 3.76 -11.34 3.40
C ARG A 63 3.92 -11.70 1.93
N ALA A 64 2.83 -12.00 1.22
CA ALA A 64 2.86 -12.30 -0.21
C ALA A 64 3.36 -11.09 -1.03
N ILE A 65 2.77 -9.91 -0.81
CA ILE A 65 3.11 -8.68 -1.53
C ILE A 65 4.58 -8.30 -1.30
N PHE A 66 5.02 -8.21 -0.05
CA PHE A 66 6.38 -7.76 0.25
C PHE A 66 7.44 -8.79 -0.13
N SER A 67 7.14 -10.11 -0.08
CA SER A 67 8.06 -11.11 -0.62
C SER A 67 8.28 -10.93 -2.13
N ALA A 68 7.23 -10.64 -2.88
CA ALA A 68 7.34 -10.35 -4.31
C ALA A 68 8.10 -9.03 -4.59
N LEU A 69 7.81 -7.98 -3.80
CA LEU A 69 8.52 -6.70 -3.91
C LEU A 69 10.01 -6.84 -3.59
N ILE A 70 10.37 -7.59 -2.55
CA ILE A 70 11.75 -7.86 -2.16
C ILE A 70 12.48 -8.60 -3.30
N ALA A 71 11.84 -9.63 -3.88
CA ALA A 71 12.43 -10.37 -4.98
C ALA A 71 12.66 -9.49 -6.22
N ALA A 72 11.69 -8.63 -6.57
CA ALA A 72 11.81 -7.69 -7.68
C ALA A 72 12.91 -6.65 -7.42
N ALA A 73 12.96 -6.09 -6.21
CA ALA A 73 13.97 -5.13 -5.82
C ALA A 73 15.38 -5.74 -5.80
N ALA A 74 15.54 -6.96 -5.32
CA ALA A 74 16.81 -7.67 -5.34
C ALA A 74 17.29 -7.92 -6.78
N ALA A 75 16.41 -8.26 -7.70
CA ALA A 75 16.74 -8.39 -9.12
C ALA A 75 17.20 -7.07 -9.74
N ASP A 76 16.72 -5.92 -9.23
CA ASP A 76 17.15 -4.58 -9.63
C ASP A 76 18.39 -4.08 -8.87
N GLY A 77 18.96 -4.89 -7.97
CA GLY A 77 20.16 -4.56 -7.20
C GLY A 77 19.91 -3.73 -5.95
N TYR A 78 18.68 -3.76 -5.40
CA TYR A 78 18.34 -3.14 -4.12
C TYR A 78 18.26 -4.19 -3.01
N ASP A 79 18.81 -3.87 -1.87
CA ASP A 79 18.83 -4.68 -0.64
C ASP A 79 17.99 -4.11 0.49
N LEU A 80 17.48 -2.87 0.33
CA LEU A 80 16.73 -2.17 1.35
C LEU A 80 15.30 -1.84 0.84
N ILE A 81 14.30 -2.38 1.53
CA ILE A 81 12.89 -2.08 1.27
C ILE A 81 12.34 -1.17 2.36
N LEU A 82 11.66 -0.11 1.92
CA LEU A 82 11.01 0.86 2.79
C LEU A 82 9.51 0.84 2.56
N ASP A 83 8.74 1.09 3.63
CA ASP A 83 7.31 1.32 3.55
C ASP A 83 6.89 2.67 4.15
N GLY A 84 5.60 3.02 3.99
CA GLY A 84 5.02 4.27 4.47
C GLY A 84 4.40 4.21 5.87
N THR A 85 4.65 3.15 6.64
CA THR A 85 4.15 3.04 8.01
C THR A 85 4.68 4.19 8.86
N ASN A 86 3.81 4.81 9.67
CA ASN A 86 4.13 6.01 10.45
C ASN A 86 3.84 5.83 11.94
N ALA A 87 4.18 6.82 12.78
CA ALA A 87 4.05 6.73 14.23
C ALA A 87 2.60 6.67 14.73
N SER A 88 1.62 7.09 13.93
CA SER A 88 0.19 6.99 14.28
C SER A 88 -0.38 5.59 14.02
N ASP A 89 0.33 4.71 13.31
CA ASP A 89 -0.14 3.35 13.08
C ASP A 89 0.05 2.50 14.35
N PRO A 90 -1.01 1.88 14.92
CA PRO A 90 -0.88 1.05 16.11
C PRO A 90 0.02 -0.17 15.86
N VAL A 91 0.92 -0.48 16.81
CA VAL A 91 1.91 -1.57 16.67
C VAL A 91 1.35 -2.90 17.11
N SER A 92 0.56 -2.88 18.21
CA SER A 92 0.31 -4.07 19.03
C SER A 92 -0.67 -5.08 18.43
N ASP A 93 -1.54 -4.67 17.49
CA ASP A 93 -2.66 -5.52 17.07
C ASP A 93 -2.87 -5.64 15.56
N ARG A 94 -1.86 -5.30 14.75
CA ARG A 94 -2.00 -5.44 13.29
C ARG A 94 -1.18 -6.60 12.75
N PRO A 95 -1.83 -7.71 12.39
CA PRO A 95 -1.15 -8.89 11.81
C PRO A 95 -0.20 -8.54 10.64
N GLY A 96 -0.53 -7.51 9.88
CA GLY A 96 0.31 -7.03 8.80
C GLY A 96 1.64 -6.40 9.25
N MET A 97 1.76 -5.90 10.47
CA MET A 97 3.03 -5.34 11.00
C MET A 97 4.03 -6.46 11.33
N GLU A 98 3.52 -7.62 11.76
CA GLU A 98 4.37 -8.80 11.99
C GLU A 98 5.03 -9.26 10.69
N ALA A 99 4.26 -9.33 9.60
CA ALA A 99 4.81 -9.68 8.29
C ALA A 99 5.93 -8.73 7.83
N LEU A 100 5.78 -7.41 8.03
CA LEU A 100 6.81 -6.44 7.68
C LEU A 100 8.08 -6.64 8.52
N ARG A 101 7.93 -6.92 9.82
CA ARG A 101 9.06 -7.18 10.72
C ARG A 101 9.83 -8.45 10.33
N GLU A 102 9.10 -9.54 10.05
CA GLU A 102 9.71 -10.81 9.60
C GLU A 102 10.51 -10.64 8.31
N LEU A 103 10.02 -9.81 7.41
CA LEU A 103 10.64 -9.53 6.11
C LEU A 103 11.68 -8.39 6.17
N SER A 104 11.99 -7.89 7.36
CA SER A 104 12.98 -6.81 7.57
C SER A 104 12.69 -5.53 6.77
N VAL A 105 11.40 -5.24 6.51
CA VAL A 105 10.99 -4.00 5.86
C VAL A 105 11.16 -2.85 6.84
N ARG A 106 11.82 -1.76 6.42
CA ARG A 106 12.06 -0.58 7.25
C ARG A 106 10.93 0.44 7.07
N SER A 107 10.57 1.10 8.16
CA SER A 107 9.53 2.13 8.20
C SER A 107 10.10 3.48 8.65
N PRO A 108 10.83 4.22 7.79
CA PRO A 108 11.57 5.42 8.19
C PRO A 108 10.70 6.49 8.85
N LEU A 109 9.47 6.68 8.38
CA LEU A 109 8.56 7.67 8.96
C LEU A 109 8.24 7.32 10.42
N ARG A 110 8.02 6.04 10.71
CA ARG A 110 7.82 5.53 12.05
C ARG A 110 9.07 5.61 12.90
N GLU A 111 10.20 5.20 12.36
CA GLU A 111 11.50 5.23 13.03
C GLU A 111 11.90 6.65 13.45
N CYS A 112 11.51 7.65 12.65
CA CYS A 112 11.69 9.07 12.97
C CYS A 112 10.57 9.65 13.85
N GLY A 113 9.61 8.85 14.30
CA GLY A 113 8.50 9.29 15.14
C GLY A 113 7.46 10.18 14.45
N LEU A 114 7.46 10.23 13.11
CA LEU A 114 6.55 11.10 12.36
C LEU A 114 5.12 10.57 12.41
N THR A 115 4.22 11.41 12.89
CA THR A 115 2.78 11.16 12.92
C THR A 115 2.13 11.43 11.56
N LYS A 116 0.93 10.88 11.35
CA LYS A 116 0.16 11.13 10.11
C LYS A 116 -0.13 12.62 9.90
N ALA A 117 -0.37 13.38 10.97
CA ALA A 117 -0.61 14.82 10.88
C ALA A 117 0.64 15.57 10.39
N GLU A 118 1.80 15.27 10.96
CA GLU A 118 3.07 15.86 10.55
C GLU A 118 3.44 15.51 9.12
N ILE A 119 3.23 14.23 8.71
CA ILE A 119 3.46 13.79 7.33
C ILE A 119 2.58 14.56 6.35
N ARG A 120 1.29 14.78 6.67
CA ARG A 120 0.38 15.58 5.84
C ARG A 120 0.87 17.01 5.71
N GLU A 121 1.28 17.64 6.82
CA GLU A 121 1.79 19.01 6.80
C GLU A 121 3.09 19.10 5.95
N LEU A 122 4.03 18.18 6.14
CA LEU A 122 5.25 18.12 5.32
C LEU A 122 4.95 17.90 3.83
N SER A 123 3.95 17.06 3.53
CA SER A 123 3.49 16.81 2.15
C SER A 123 2.88 18.08 1.55
N ARG A 124 2.09 18.83 2.31
CA ARG A 124 1.52 20.12 1.90
C ARG A 124 2.60 21.14 1.60
N GLN A 125 3.59 21.28 2.48
CA GLN A 125 4.74 22.17 2.28
C GLN A 125 5.58 21.77 1.07
N ALA A 126 5.63 20.47 0.78
CA ALA A 126 6.31 19.93 -0.39
C ALA A 126 5.51 20.07 -1.70
N GLY A 127 4.27 20.58 -1.64
CA GLY A 127 3.38 20.76 -2.79
C GLY A 127 2.83 19.44 -3.37
N LEU A 128 2.79 18.37 -2.56
CA LEU A 128 2.28 17.08 -3.02
C LEU A 128 0.75 17.07 -2.95
N PHE A 129 0.08 16.68 -4.02
CA PHE A 129 -1.39 16.65 -4.07
C PHE A 129 -2.02 15.65 -3.07
N THR A 130 -1.24 14.71 -2.56
CA THR A 130 -1.71 13.66 -1.64
C THR A 130 -1.84 14.13 -0.18
N TRP A 131 -1.50 15.39 0.13
CA TRP A 131 -1.46 15.88 1.52
C TRP A 131 -2.82 15.84 2.23
N ASP A 132 -3.92 16.08 1.51
CA ASP A 132 -5.30 16.07 2.03
C ASP A 132 -6.10 14.84 1.60
N LYS A 133 -5.47 13.93 0.84
CA LYS A 133 -6.15 12.72 0.37
C LYS A 133 -6.77 11.93 1.53
N PRO A 134 -8.07 11.59 1.47
CA PRO A 134 -8.72 10.75 2.48
C PRO A 134 -7.99 9.41 2.65
N ALA A 135 -8.03 8.86 3.88
CA ALA A 135 -7.52 7.52 4.10
C ALA A 135 -8.40 6.51 3.35
N TYR A 136 -7.76 5.64 2.59
CA TYR A 136 -8.43 4.58 1.87
C TYR A 136 -7.86 3.22 2.28
N ALA A 137 -8.75 2.26 2.57
CA ALA A 137 -8.38 0.88 2.84
C ALA A 137 -8.58 0.05 1.57
N CYS A 138 -7.80 -1.03 1.40
CA CYS A 138 -7.93 -1.91 0.23
C CYS A 138 -9.37 -2.44 0.07
N LEU A 139 -9.83 -2.68 -1.15
CA LEU A 139 -11.19 -3.17 -1.48
C LEU A 139 -11.59 -4.42 -0.67
N ALA A 140 -10.62 -5.28 -0.38
CA ALA A 140 -10.86 -6.50 0.39
C ALA A 140 -11.41 -6.27 1.81
N THR A 141 -11.27 -5.05 2.37
CA THR A 141 -11.84 -4.71 3.69
C THR A 141 -13.37 -4.58 3.68
N ARG A 142 -13.99 -4.52 2.50
CA ARG A 142 -15.45 -4.48 2.33
C ARG A 142 -16.07 -5.88 2.33
N VAL A 143 -15.24 -6.92 2.26
CA VAL A 143 -15.70 -8.31 2.38
C VAL A 143 -15.58 -8.72 3.84
N PRO A 144 -16.67 -9.15 4.51
CA PRO A 144 -16.63 -9.58 5.91
C PRO A 144 -15.62 -10.70 6.14
N ALA A 145 -14.95 -10.69 7.30
CA ALA A 145 -14.01 -11.75 7.66
C ALA A 145 -14.70 -13.12 7.66
N GLY A 146 -14.02 -14.13 7.15
CA GLY A 146 -14.56 -15.48 6.97
C GLY A 146 -15.35 -15.68 5.68
N GLU A 147 -15.69 -14.62 4.96
CA GLU A 147 -16.25 -14.76 3.61
C GLU A 147 -15.13 -14.75 2.58
N THR A 148 -15.19 -15.72 1.64
CA THR A 148 -14.22 -15.79 0.53
C THR A 148 -14.25 -14.52 -0.30
N ILE A 149 -13.06 -13.95 -0.53
CA ILE A 149 -12.86 -12.82 -1.44
C ILE A 149 -12.77 -13.37 -2.86
N THR A 150 -13.58 -12.81 -3.75
CA THR A 150 -13.55 -13.13 -5.18
C THR A 150 -13.32 -11.87 -6.00
N ALA A 151 -12.79 -12.02 -7.21
CA ALA A 151 -12.64 -10.90 -8.14
C ALA A 151 -13.98 -10.18 -8.41
N GLU A 152 -15.08 -10.93 -8.53
CA GLU A 152 -16.41 -10.38 -8.74
C GLU A 152 -16.86 -9.48 -7.58
N LYS A 153 -16.64 -9.90 -6.31
CA LYS A 153 -16.96 -9.07 -5.13
C LYS A 153 -16.17 -7.76 -5.14
N LEU A 154 -14.88 -7.83 -5.46
CA LEU A 154 -14.00 -6.65 -5.50
C LEU A 154 -14.41 -5.69 -6.61
N GLU A 155 -14.68 -6.20 -7.81
CA GLU A 155 -15.14 -5.39 -8.94
C GLU A 155 -16.49 -4.69 -8.65
N LYS A 156 -17.44 -5.41 -8.03
CA LYS A 156 -18.71 -4.80 -7.61
C LYS A 156 -18.51 -3.70 -6.58
N THR A 157 -17.60 -3.93 -5.62
CA THR A 157 -17.25 -2.94 -4.60
C THR A 157 -16.65 -1.70 -5.23
N GLU A 158 -15.67 -1.86 -6.11
CA GLU A 158 -15.01 -0.75 -6.80
C GLU A 158 -16.02 0.08 -7.60
N LYS A 159 -16.87 -0.57 -8.41
CA LYS A 159 -17.91 0.11 -9.18
C LYS A 159 -18.90 0.89 -8.28
N ALA A 160 -19.26 0.31 -7.15
CA ALA A 160 -20.16 0.98 -6.20
C ALA A 160 -19.51 2.21 -5.56
N GLU A 161 -18.25 2.10 -5.15
CA GLU A 161 -17.49 3.22 -4.58
C GLU A 161 -17.19 4.31 -5.63
N ASP A 162 -16.93 3.94 -6.88
CA ASP A 162 -16.76 4.90 -7.98
C ASP A 162 -18.06 5.67 -8.25
N PHE A 163 -19.19 4.96 -8.22
CA PHE A 163 -20.49 5.61 -8.36
C PHE A 163 -20.76 6.60 -7.23
N LEU A 164 -20.53 6.20 -5.97
CA LEU A 164 -20.70 7.11 -4.82
C LEU A 164 -19.78 8.33 -4.92
N ARG A 165 -18.54 8.14 -5.30
CA ARG A 165 -17.58 9.26 -5.54
C ARG A 165 -18.06 10.19 -6.63
N SER A 166 -18.68 9.67 -7.71
CA SER A 166 -19.24 10.52 -8.76
C SER A 166 -20.37 11.41 -8.29
N LEU A 167 -21.03 11.04 -7.18
CA LEU A 167 -22.07 11.83 -6.50
C LEU A 167 -21.51 12.81 -5.45
N GLY A 168 -20.20 12.80 -5.21
CA GLY A 168 -19.54 13.63 -4.19
C GLY A 168 -19.64 13.08 -2.77
N LEU A 169 -19.91 11.78 -2.62
CA LEU A 169 -20.01 11.07 -1.34
C LEU A 169 -18.73 10.33 -0.97
#